data_b50f3ed2e03122e07c8c36faf4187fa5
#
_entry.id   b50f3ed2e03122e07c8c36faf4187fa5
#
_cell.length_a   1.000
_cell.length_b   1.000
_cell.length_c   1.000
_cell.angle_alpha   90.00
_cell.angle_beta   90.00
_cell.angle_gamma   90.00
#
_symmetry.space_group_name_H-M   'P 1'
#
loop_
_entity.id
_entity.type
_entity.pdbx_description
1 polymer ?
#
loop_
_entity_poly.entity_id
_entity_poly.type
_entity_poly.pdbx_seq_one_letter_code
_entity_poly.pdbx_strand_id
1 'polypeptide(L)'
;MAQSRLFSRWSRKQVIVCAVIVLLVATNVIAWLWLGKARTEVQKAAQASDVSPSTITVPVEKGTVSRTVSADCSTTKEFTNTPRFITSGEDEAIVTSVPFKTGDRVEAGTVVAEVSSRPIIVAQGDLPAFRTLKVGSRGADVDQLHTFLKDQGMYHGDLHAKYSVQTGDAVKKLYEQAGYDPAYSDPEAVKQLSRLEKTISRAKRGTLGDDEEVPTQDEYDEAREKATPEVPAGEILYLKRTPATLSTMNLSVGQSPQEGQLVTSSGKDVLSCTINATELPDVSQGQRVFLDSSSTSEDLKVKRVDVTTEQKTDENSENEEPQPENPDSAHVIVETPAKFSPYTGPARIEVEEGPRDTLTVPSTAVRTDQNGSTYVNVQTPGQKAHRISVTVVFEADGVAAVEAKDLHEGDPVEITQ
;
A
#
# COMPACT_ATOMS: atom_id res chain seq x y z
N MET A 1 72.45 -67.26 -65.58
CA MET A 1 71.76 -68.35 -66.31
C MET A 1 70.62 -68.91 -65.53
N ALA A 2 69.51 -69.04 -66.18
CA ALA A 2 68.33 -69.86 -65.86
C ALA A 2 67.58 -69.45 -64.53
N GLN A 3 66.39 -69.12 -64.60
CA GLN A 3 65.24 -69.00 -65.20
C GLN A 3 64.15 -69.92 -65.09
N SER A 4 63.13 -69.56 -64.89
CA SER A 4 61.88 -70.11 -65.44
C SER A 4 61.16 -71.26 -64.82
N ARG A 5 59.86 -70.98 -64.76
CA ARG A 5 58.70 -71.84 -64.78
C ARG A 5 58.13 -72.30 -63.43
N LEU A 6 57.15 -71.50 -63.03
CA LEU A 6 56.05 -72.00 -62.23
C LEU A 6 54.75 -71.42 -62.74
N PHE A 7 54.24 -71.86 -63.93
CA PHE A 7 52.88 -71.77 -64.31
C PHE A 7 52.39 -73.14 -64.68
N SER A 8 51.93 -73.94 -63.70
CA SER A 8 51.29 -75.21 -63.91
C SER A 8 49.81 -75.12 -63.61
N ARG A 9 49.01 -75.23 -64.70
CA ARG A 9 47.64 -75.76 -64.75
C ARG A 9 46.67 -75.44 -63.62
N TRP A 10 46.20 -74.22 -63.58
CA TRP A 10 44.97 -73.90 -62.87
C TRP A 10 43.81 -74.42 -63.77
N SER A 11 42.89 -75.22 -63.20
CA SER A 11 41.67 -75.62 -63.91
C SER A 11 40.79 -74.38 -64.18
N ARG A 12 40.05 -74.37 -65.32
CA ARG A 12 39.15 -73.22 -65.64
C ARG A 12 38.24 -72.83 -64.52
N LYS A 13 37.89 -73.79 -63.61
CA LYS A 13 37.07 -73.51 -62.41
C LYS A 13 37.82 -72.68 -61.35
N GLN A 14 39.11 -72.96 -61.13
CA GLN A 14 39.95 -72.21 -60.21
C GLN A 14 40.24 -70.75 -60.66
N VAL A 15 40.44 -70.58 -61.92
CA VAL A 15 40.61 -69.26 -62.56
C VAL A 15 39.33 -68.43 -62.41
N ILE A 16 38.17 -69.00 -62.60
CA ILE A 16 36.87 -68.38 -62.44
C ILE A 16 36.65 -68.00 -60.97
N VAL A 17 36.96 -68.90 -60.04
CA VAL A 17 36.83 -68.64 -58.60
C VAL A 17 37.75 -67.47 -58.12
N CYS A 18 39.01 -67.50 -58.58
CA CYS A 18 39.93 -66.36 -58.27
C CYS A 18 39.48 -65.04 -58.90
N ALA A 19 38.94 -65.10 -60.14
CA ALA A 19 38.40 -63.91 -60.79
C ALA A 19 37.20 -63.28 -60.02
N VAL A 20 36.30 -64.15 -59.50
CA VAL A 20 35.14 -63.77 -58.71
C VAL A 20 35.58 -63.20 -57.35
N ILE A 21 36.61 -63.80 -56.68
CA ILE A 21 37.15 -63.25 -55.45
C ILE A 21 37.79 -61.91 -55.67
N VAL A 22 38.59 -61.75 -56.73
CA VAL A 22 39.22 -60.40 -57.05
C VAL A 22 38.14 -59.36 -57.37
N LEU A 23 37.07 -59.75 -58.08
CA LEU A 23 35.97 -58.84 -58.36
C LEU A 23 35.20 -58.47 -57.10
N LEU A 24 35.00 -59.40 -56.19
CA LEU A 24 34.36 -59.12 -54.89
C LEU A 24 35.22 -58.22 -53.96
N VAL A 25 36.56 -58.46 -53.97
CA VAL A 25 37.47 -57.60 -53.24
C VAL A 25 37.54 -56.21 -53.89
N ALA A 26 37.59 -56.11 -55.21
CA ALA A 26 37.60 -54.84 -55.89
C ALA A 26 36.31 -54.04 -55.67
N THR A 27 35.15 -54.71 -55.68
CA THR A 27 33.85 -54.03 -55.39
C THR A 27 33.76 -53.55 -53.93
N ASN A 28 34.29 -54.32 -52.98
CA ASN A 28 34.35 -53.91 -51.56
C ASN A 28 35.34 -52.72 -51.38
N VAL A 29 36.47 -52.76 -51.99
CA VAL A 29 37.46 -51.63 -51.94
C VAL A 29 36.85 -50.36 -52.57
N ILE A 30 36.19 -50.47 -53.71
CA ILE A 30 35.52 -49.39 -54.37
C ILE A 30 34.39 -48.85 -53.47
N ALA A 31 33.56 -49.72 -52.93
CA ALA A 31 32.52 -49.35 -51.95
C ALA A 31 33.10 -48.64 -50.74
N TRP A 32 34.20 -49.15 -50.17
CA TRP A 32 34.91 -48.52 -49.03
C TRP A 32 35.47 -47.16 -49.37
N LEU A 33 36.08 -46.99 -50.55
CA LEU A 33 36.55 -45.69 -51.01
C LEU A 33 35.42 -44.67 -51.30
N TRP A 34 34.27 -45.16 -51.72
CA TRP A 34 33.07 -44.33 -51.94
C TRP A 34 32.40 -43.97 -50.61
N LEU A 35 32.22 -44.90 -49.66
CA LEU A 35 31.71 -44.61 -48.35
C LEU A 35 32.61 -43.69 -47.54
N GLY A 36 33.93 -43.79 -47.68
CA GLY A 36 34.88 -42.95 -47.01
C GLY A 36 34.85 -41.48 -47.50
N LYS A 37 34.20 -41.20 -48.68
CA LYS A 37 33.99 -39.85 -49.20
C LYS A 37 32.58 -39.30 -48.95
N ALA A 38 31.66 -40.11 -48.48
CA ALA A 38 30.30 -39.70 -48.12
C ALA A 38 30.30 -39.04 -46.74
N ARG A 39 30.67 -37.76 -46.69
CA ARG A 39 30.45 -36.95 -45.50
C ARG A 39 28.96 -36.72 -45.37
N THR A 40 28.39 -37.09 -44.25
CA THR A 40 26.98 -36.84 -43.94
C THR A 40 26.69 -35.34 -43.93
N GLU A 41 25.49 -34.94 -44.37
CA GLU A 41 25.01 -33.54 -44.33
C GLU A 41 25.19 -32.93 -42.94
N VAL A 42 25.08 -33.73 -41.87
CA VAL A 42 25.31 -33.34 -40.48
C VAL A 42 26.77 -32.97 -40.23
N GLN A 43 27.76 -33.66 -40.83
CA GLN A 43 29.19 -33.30 -40.69
C GLN A 43 29.54 -32.07 -41.54
N LYS A 44 28.86 -31.81 -42.63
CA LYS A 44 29.00 -30.56 -43.39
C LYS A 44 28.37 -29.40 -42.63
N ALA A 45 27.21 -29.60 -42.00
CA ALA A 45 26.58 -28.62 -41.16
C ALA A 45 27.42 -28.28 -39.90
N ALA A 46 28.03 -29.28 -39.25
CA ALA A 46 28.93 -29.08 -38.11
C ALA A 46 30.23 -28.32 -38.43
N GLN A 47 30.70 -28.39 -39.67
CA GLN A 47 31.89 -27.62 -40.14
C GLN A 47 31.51 -26.27 -40.74
N ALA A 48 30.25 -26.03 -41.09
CA ALA A 48 29.77 -24.73 -41.57
C ALA A 48 29.36 -23.78 -40.43
N SER A 49 29.33 -24.28 -39.20
CA SER A 49 29.00 -23.47 -38.01
C SER A 49 30.27 -23.04 -37.28
N ASP A 50 31.10 -22.23 -37.89
CA ASP A 50 31.77 -21.16 -37.15
C ASP A 50 30.64 -20.16 -36.78
N VAL A 51 29.84 -20.50 -35.78
CA VAL A 51 28.96 -19.55 -35.11
C VAL A 51 29.96 -18.61 -34.41
N SER A 52 30.31 -17.52 -35.05
CA SER A 52 30.90 -16.39 -34.34
C SER A 52 29.90 -16.08 -33.21
N PRO A 53 30.32 -16.08 -31.94
CA PRO A 53 29.43 -15.72 -30.86
C PRO A 53 28.79 -14.38 -31.25
N SER A 54 27.43 -14.36 -31.38
CA SER A 54 26.75 -13.14 -31.69
C SER A 54 26.85 -12.26 -30.45
N THR A 55 27.75 -11.30 -30.48
CA THR A 55 27.88 -10.33 -29.40
C THR A 55 26.63 -9.47 -29.39
N ILE A 56 25.91 -9.47 -28.31
CA ILE A 56 24.75 -8.58 -28.14
C ILE A 56 25.31 -7.22 -27.75
N THR A 57 24.89 -6.19 -28.47
CA THR A 57 25.30 -4.80 -28.19
C THR A 57 24.06 -3.95 -27.88
N VAL A 58 24.24 -2.98 -27.01
CA VAL A 58 23.24 -1.96 -26.66
C VAL A 58 23.87 -0.59 -26.91
N PRO A 59 23.13 0.35 -27.52
CA PRO A 59 23.67 1.70 -27.73
C PRO A 59 23.82 2.41 -26.38
N VAL A 60 24.87 3.22 -26.26
CA VAL A 60 25.04 4.18 -25.17
C VAL A 60 23.96 5.24 -25.30
N GLU A 61 23.25 5.49 -24.25
CA GLU A 61 22.25 6.56 -24.21
C GLU A 61 22.72 7.70 -23.32
N LYS A 62 22.06 8.84 -23.41
CA LYS A 62 22.29 9.98 -22.53
C LYS A 62 21.07 10.19 -21.67
N GLY A 63 21.25 10.17 -20.36
CA GLY A 63 20.12 10.24 -19.43
C GLY A 63 20.54 10.48 -17.99
N THR A 64 19.58 10.28 -17.11
CA THR A 64 19.76 10.30 -15.66
C THR A 64 19.43 8.92 -15.12
N VAL A 65 20.33 8.33 -14.37
CA VAL A 65 20.10 7.07 -13.67
C VAL A 65 19.58 7.40 -12.28
N SER A 66 18.51 6.77 -11.87
CA SER A 66 17.93 6.94 -10.53
C SER A 66 17.74 5.59 -9.86
N ARG A 67 17.95 5.53 -8.55
CA ARG A 67 17.56 4.38 -7.74
C ARG A 67 16.08 4.49 -7.38
N THR A 68 15.33 3.44 -7.64
CA THR A 68 13.89 3.43 -7.42
C THR A 68 13.46 2.33 -6.44
N VAL A 69 12.39 2.60 -5.71
CA VAL A 69 11.68 1.63 -4.87
C VAL A 69 10.39 1.25 -5.58
N SER A 70 10.16 -0.04 -5.73
CA SER A 70 8.92 -0.56 -6.32
C SER A 70 7.76 -0.44 -5.35
N ALA A 71 6.59 -0.05 -5.85
CA ALA A 71 5.39 0.12 -5.07
C ALA A 71 4.16 -0.36 -5.85
N ASP A 72 3.17 -0.90 -5.14
CA ASP A 72 1.85 -1.16 -5.68
C ASP A 72 0.90 -0.06 -5.25
N CYS A 73 0.38 0.70 -6.20
CA CYS A 73 -0.41 1.89 -5.94
C CYS A 73 -1.87 1.74 -6.35
N SER A 74 -2.76 2.32 -5.56
CA SER A 74 -4.17 2.44 -5.88
C SER A 74 -4.73 3.80 -5.49
N THR A 75 -5.65 4.34 -6.32
CA THR A 75 -6.33 5.58 -5.99
C THR A 75 -7.32 5.35 -4.86
N THR A 76 -7.20 6.15 -3.82
CA THR A 76 -8.07 6.13 -2.64
C THR A 76 -8.40 7.55 -2.19
N LYS A 77 -9.29 7.69 -1.21
CA LYS A 77 -9.54 8.97 -0.56
C LYS A 77 -8.44 9.26 0.48
N GLU A 78 -8.12 10.53 0.63
CA GLU A 78 -7.06 11.01 1.54
C GLU A 78 -7.24 10.56 2.99
N PHE A 79 -8.49 10.45 3.42
CA PHE A 79 -8.85 9.96 4.75
C PHE A 79 -9.80 8.78 4.59
N THR A 80 -9.33 7.61 4.92
CA THR A 80 -10.13 6.40 5.08
C THR A 80 -10.10 6.03 6.55
N ASN A 81 -11.28 5.73 7.11
CA ASN A 81 -11.42 5.36 8.50
C ASN A 81 -12.31 4.11 8.61
N THR A 82 -11.83 3.13 9.37
CA THR A 82 -12.60 1.93 9.73
C THR A 82 -12.83 1.97 11.24
N PRO A 83 -13.87 2.69 11.69
CA PRO A 83 -14.14 2.85 13.11
C PRO A 83 -14.55 1.52 13.73
N ARG A 84 -14.12 1.30 14.98
CA ARG A 84 -14.61 0.18 15.78
C ARG A 84 -15.82 0.62 16.58
N PHE A 85 -16.84 -0.21 16.60
CA PHE A 85 -17.99 0.02 17.47
C PHE A 85 -17.62 -0.38 18.90
N ILE A 86 -17.78 0.56 19.83
CA ILE A 86 -17.60 0.32 21.25
C ILE A 86 -19.00 0.03 21.81
N THR A 87 -19.17 -1.11 22.43
CA THR A 87 -20.41 -1.45 23.12
C THR A 87 -20.23 -1.18 24.61
N SER A 88 -21.16 -0.44 25.18
CA SER A 88 -21.18 -0.18 26.62
C SER A 88 -22.21 -1.09 27.26
N GLY A 89 -21.77 -2.03 28.10
CA GLY A 89 -22.66 -2.90 28.87
C GLY A 89 -22.24 -4.38 28.85
N GLU A 90 -22.84 -5.16 29.77
CA GLU A 90 -22.66 -6.61 29.87
C GLU A 90 -23.57 -7.38 28.92
N ASP A 91 -24.58 -6.71 28.35
CA ASP A 91 -25.53 -7.29 27.41
C ASP A 91 -24.99 -7.30 25.96
N GLU A 92 -25.42 -8.28 25.20
CA GLU A 92 -25.09 -8.38 23.77
C GLU A 92 -25.69 -7.19 23.00
N ALA A 93 -24.85 -6.36 22.47
CA ALA A 93 -25.26 -5.19 21.68
C ALA A 93 -25.79 -5.63 20.32
N ILE A 94 -26.95 -5.12 19.91
CA ILE A 94 -27.64 -5.46 18.67
C ILE A 94 -27.89 -4.19 17.85
N VAL A 95 -27.58 -4.25 16.55
CA VAL A 95 -27.95 -3.18 15.61
C VAL A 95 -29.48 -3.14 15.47
N THR A 96 -30.09 -2.00 15.81
CA THR A 96 -31.54 -1.80 15.77
C THR A 96 -32.01 -0.97 14.58
N SER A 97 -31.13 -0.13 14.00
CA SER A 97 -31.44 0.66 12.79
C SER A 97 -30.19 0.97 11.98
N VAL A 98 -30.33 0.96 10.66
CA VAL A 98 -29.29 1.34 9.70
C VAL A 98 -29.92 2.19 8.60
N PRO A 99 -30.04 3.52 8.78
CA PRO A 99 -30.73 4.40 7.83
C PRO A 99 -29.91 4.68 6.57
N PHE A 100 -28.61 4.36 6.54
CA PHE A 100 -27.69 4.64 5.45
C PHE A 100 -27.20 3.37 4.76
N LYS A 101 -26.70 3.50 3.55
CA LYS A 101 -26.10 2.43 2.74
C LYS A 101 -24.74 2.84 2.18
N THR A 102 -24.01 1.89 1.63
CA THR A 102 -22.77 2.14 0.91
C THR A 102 -22.99 3.16 -0.22
N GLY A 103 -22.13 4.16 -0.29
CA GLY A 103 -22.19 5.28 -1.22
C GLY A 103 -22.83 6.55 -0.65
N ASP A 104 -23.58 6.44 0.45
CA ASP A 104 -24.24 7.61 1.06
C ASP A 104 -23.21 8.54 1.73
N ARG A 105 -23.55 9.83 1.79
CA ARG A 105 -22.75 10.87 2.42
C ARG A 105 -23.29 11.17 3.82
N VAL A 106 -22.39 11.25 4.78
CA VAL A 106 -22.70 11.58 6.17
C VAL A 106 -21.98 12.84 6.61
N GLU A 107 -22.65 13.65 7.42
CA GLU A 107 -22.14 14.89 7.98
C GLU A 107 -22.01 14.78 9.50
N ALA A 108 -21.28 15.71 10.10
CA ALA A 108 -21.19 15.81 11.56
C ALA A 108 -22.59 16.08 12.16
N GLY A 109 -22.93 15.39 13.24
CA GLY A 109 -24.26 15.41 13.86
C GLY A 109 -25.25 14.36 13.32
N THR A 110 -24.91 13.64 12.24
CA THR A 110 -25.76 12.61 11.65
C THR A 110 -25.75 11.32 12.50
N VAL A 111 -26.89 10.69 12.72
CA VAL A 111 -26.99 9.34 13.29
C VAL A 111 -26.78 8.32 12.19
N VAL A 112 -25.62 7.66 12.17
CA VAL A 112 -25.23 6.73 11.09
C VAL A 112 -25.80 5.32 11.28
N ALA A 113 -26.03 4.91 12.51
CA ALA A 113 -26.66 3.66 12.90
C ALA A 113 -27.25 3.78 14.31
N GLU A 114 -28.06 2.81 14.68
CA GLU A 114 -28.60 2.69 16.04
C GLU A 114 -28.23 1.31 16.58
N VAL A 115 -27.70 1.27 17.79
CA VAL A 115 -27.33 0.03 18.50
C VAL A 115 -28.09 -0.02 19.83
N SER A 116 -28.82 -1.09 20.06
CA SER A 116 -29.67 -1.27 21.27
C SER A 116 -30.53 -0.03 21.55
N SER A 117 -31.16 0.53 20.50
CA SER A 117 -31.99 1.75 20.57
C SER A 117 -31.22 3.02 21.00
N ARG A 118 -29.89 3.03 20.90
CA ARG A 118 -29.03 4.17 21.16
C ARG A 118 -28.34 4.65 19.87
N PRO A 119 -28.23 5.96 19.64
CA PRO A 119 -27.67 6.51 18.40
C PRO A 119 -26.16 6.37 18.34
N ILE A 120 -25.62 6.16 17.15
CA ILE A 120 -24.20 6.38 16.84
C ILE A 120 -24.11 7.67 16.04
N ILE A 121 -23.71 8.74 16.71
CA ILE A 121 -23.66 10.10 16.14
C ILE A 121 -22.25 10.34 15.56
N VAL A 122 -22.20 10.73 14.29
CA VAL A 122 -20.96 11.12 13.63
C VAL A 122 -20.45 12.46 14.16
N ALA A 123 -19.20 12.52 14.55
CA ALA A 123 -18.50 13.74 14.93
C ALA A 123 -17.18 13.88 14.18
N GLN A 124 -16.65 15.10 14.05
CA GLN A 124 -15.33 15.29 13.51
C GLN A 124 -14.29 15.31 14.62
N GLY A 125 -13.19 14.54 14.46
CA GLY A 125 -12.09 14.50 15.41
C GLY A 125 -11.05 13.43 15.05
N ASP A 126 -9.87 13.58 15.64
CA ASP A 126 -8.72 12.69 15.36
C ASP A 126 -8.63 11.51 16.34
N LEU A 127 -9.13 11.71 17.58
CA LEU A 127 -9.11 10.67 18.61
C LEU A 127 -10.40 9.83 18.55
N PRO A 128 -10.32 8.50 18.51
CA PRO A 128 -11.50 7.67 18.68
C PRO A 128 -12.09 7.83 20.08
N ALA A 129 -13.39 7.67 20.22
CA ALA A 129 -14.01 7.56 21.54
C ALA A 129 -13.46 6.31 22.24
N PHE A 130 -13.06 6.41 23.49
CA PHE A 130 -12.50 5.31 24.28
C PHE A 130 -13.05 5.23 25.71
N ARG A 131 -13.78 6.24 26.16
CA ARG A 131 -14.43 6.31 27.46
C ARG A 131 -15.68 7.17 27.43
N THR A 132 -16.57 6.96 28.38
CA THR A 132 -17.70 7.85 28.62
C THR A 132 -17.19 9.21 29.14
N LEU A 133 -17.69 10.30 28.51
CA LEU A 133 -17.41 11.67 28.93
C LEU A 133 -18.56 12.21 29.78
N LYS A 134 -18.26 12.66 31.00
CA LYS A 134 -19.22 13.16 31.98
C LYS A 134 -18.65 14.29 32.81
N VAL A 135 -19.44 14.90 33.65
CA VAL A 135 -19.01 16.01 34.54
C VAL A 135 -17.70 15.67 35.24
N GLY A 136 -16.76 16.61 35.16
CA GLY A 136 -15.41 16.46 35.72
C GLY A 136 -14.40 15.82 34.78
N SER A 137 -14.81 15.17 33.68
CA SER A 137 -13.88 14.64 32.66
C SER A 137 -12.97 15.75 32.09
N ARG A 138 -11.69 15.42 31.82
CA ARG A 138 -10.68 16.32 31.25
C ARG A 138 -9.81 15.54 30.28
N GLY A 139 -9.27 16.24 29.28
CA GLY A 139 -8.31 15.71 28.32
C GLY A 139 -8.63 16.10 26.89
N ALA A 140 -7.78 15.67 25.96
CA ALA A 140 -7.92 15.98 24.54
C ALA A 140 -9.23 15.45 23.92
N ASP A 141 -9.80 14.40 24.47
CA ASP A 141 -11.11 13.88 24.11
C ASP A 141 -12.26 14.83 24.47
N VAL A 142 -12.16 15.53 25.61
CA VAL A 142 -13.11 16.58 26.00
C VAL A 142 -12.94 17.81 25.13
N ASP A 143 -11.70 18.23 24.85
CA ASP A 143 -11.39 19.35 23.96
C ASP A 143 -11.97 19.10 22.55
N GLN A 144 -11.83 17.86 22.06
CA GLN A 144 -12.39 17.44 20.77
C GLN A 144 -13.93 17.47 20.78
N LEU A 145 -14.58 17.02 21.85
CA LEU A 145 -16.03 17.11 22.01
C LEU A 145 -16.48 18.58 22.03
N HIS A 146 -15.80 19.45 22.77
CA HIS A 146 -16.10 20.89 22.80
C HIS A 146 -15.97 21.52 21.41
N THR A 147 -14.92 21.17 20.66
CA THR A 147 -14.73 21.65 19.29
C THR A 147 -15.89 21.23 18.40
N PHE A 148 -16.25 19.94 18.43
CA PHE A 148 -17.38 19.43 17.68
C PHE A 148 -18.70 20.13 18.05
N LEU A 149 -19.02 20.25 19.35
CA LEU A 149 -20.23 20.93 19.81
C LEU A 149 -20.26 22.41 19.46
N LYS A 150 -19.11 23.07 19.44
CA LYS A 150 -18.96 24.46 19.02
C LYS A 150 -19.22 24.61 17.53
N ASP A 151 -18.68 23.74 16.70
CA ASP A 151 -18.89 23.74 15.25
C ASP A 151 -20.36 23.49 14.90
N GLN A 152 -21.08 22.73 15.75
CA GLN A 152 -22.52 22.54 15.66
C GLN A 152 -23.32 23.75 16.23
N GLY A 153 -22.67 24.77 16.74
CA GLY A 153 -23.33 25.95 17.35
C GLY A 153 -24.01 25.67 18.71
N MET A 154 -23.70 24.57 19.36
CA MET A 154 -24.34 24.15 20.62
C MET A 154 -23.53 24.54 21.86
N TYR A 155 -22.22 24.71 21.73
CA TYR A 155 -21.30 25.06 22.84
C TYR A 155 -20.61 26.39 22.58
N HIS A 156 -20.54 27.25 23.62
CA HIS A 156 -19.94 28.58 23.54
C HIS A 156 -18.88 28.83 24.63
N GLY A 157 -18.50 27.77 25.37
CA GLY A 157 -17.50 27.83 26.43
C GLY A 157 -16.06 27.73 25.93
N ASP A 158 -15.14 27.62 26.88
CA ASP A 158 -13.71 27.38 26.64
C ASP A 158 -13.51 25.93 26.14
N LEU A 159 -12.77 25.77 25.04
CA LEU A 159 -12.49 24.47 24.45
C LEU A 159 -11.65 23.55 25.34
N HIS A 160 -10.79 24.14 26.20
CA HIS A 160 -9.91 23.40 27.10
C HIS A 160 -10.46 23.26 28.51
N ALA A 161 -11.74 23.57 28.70
CA ALA A 161 -12.41 23.41 29.99
C ALA A 161 -12.65 21.92 30.31
N LYS A 162 -12.88 21.65 31.59
CA LYS A 162 -13.45 20.34 31.97
C LYS A 162 -14.89 20.20 31.46
N TYR A 163 -15.34 18.96 31.24
CA TYR A 163 -16.75 18.70 31.04
C TYR A 163 -17.56 19.23 32.21
N SER A 164 -18.48 20.13 31.97
CA SER A 164 -19.27 20.85 32.96
C SER A 164 -20.78 20.72 32.64
N VAL A 165 -21.61 21.29 33.51
CA VAL A 165 -23.06 21.42 33.25
C VAL A 165 -23.32 22.11 31.91
N GLN A 166 -22.54 23.13 31.55
CA GLN A 166 -22.67 23.81 30.24
C GLN A 166 -22.37 22.86 29.08
N THR A 167 -21.39 21.96 29.23
CA THR A 167 -21.09 20.90 28.24
C THR A 167 -22.28 19.95 28.13
N GLY A 168 -22.83 19.52 29.27
CA GLY A 168 -24.01 18.66 29.30
C GLY A 168 -25.24 19.29 28.64
N ASP A 169 -25.48 20.60 28.85
CA ASP A 169 -26.56 21.34 28.16
C ASP A 169 -26.37 21.32 26.63
N ALA A 170 -25.14 21.41 26.14
CA ALA A 170 -24.83 21.30 24.72
C ALA A 170 -25.03 19.86 24.19
N VAL A 171 -24.61 18.87 24.96
CA VAL A 171 -24.82 17.44 24.66
C VAL A 171 -26.33 17.13 24.64
N LYS A 172 -27.10 17.63 25.59
CA LYS A 172 -28.56 17.48 25.58
C LYS A 172 -29.16 17.98 24.25
N LYS A 173 -28.75 19.15 23.78
CA LYS A 173 -29.22 19.69 22.50
C LYS A 173 -28.83 18.80 21.31
N LEU A 174 -27.63 18.21 21.34
CA LEU A 174 -27.16 17.29 20.30
C LEU A 174 -28.08 16.06 20.20
N TYR A 175 -28.40 15.43 21.34
CA TYR A 175 -29.29 14.27 21.37
C TYR A 175 -30.73 14.64 20.96
N GLU A 176 -31.26 15.74 21.49
CA GLU A 176 -32.59 16.24 21.13
C GLU A 176 -32.71 16.53 19.62
N GLN A 177 -31.67 17.12 19.01
CA GLN A 177 -31.62 17.35 17.57
C GLN A 177 -31.54 16.03 16.79
N ALA A 178 -30.86 15.03 17.33
CA ALA A 178 -30.78 13.68 16.74
C ALA A 178 -32.08 12.87 16.95
N GLY A 179 -33.02 13.33 17.79
CA GLY A 179 -34.28 12.65 18.09
C GLY A 179 -34.19 11.61 19.19
N TYR A 180 -33.19 11.69 20.06
CA TYR A 180 -32.95 10.73 21.16
C TYR A 180 -32.92 11.42 22.52
N ASP A 181 -33.21 10.66 23.56
CA ASP A 181 -32.96 11.09 24.94
C ASP A 181 -31.46 10.97 25.25
N PRO A 182 -30.87 11.96 25.94
CA PRO A 182 -29.48 11.87 26.38
C PRO A 182 -29.25 10.75 27.39
N ALA A 183 -28.02 10.26 27.47
CA ALA A 183 -27.63 9.34 28.52
C ALA A 183 -27.32 10.10 29.83
N TYR A 184 -27.63 9.46 30.97
CA TYR A 184 -27.40 10.01 32.31
C TYR A 184 -26.78 8.95 33.21
N SER A 185 -25.77 9.32 34.00
CA SER A 185 -25.15 8.43 34.99
C SER A 185 -26.13 8.15 36.14
N ASP A 186 -27.01 9.10 36.48
CA ASP A 186 -28.00 9.01 37.59
C ASP A 186 -29.37 9.46 37.10
N PRO A 187 -30.22 8.52 36.63
CA PRO A 187 -31.59 8.83 36.22
C PRO A 187 -32.49 9.34 37.37
N GLU A 188 -32.20 8.98 38.64
CA GLU A 188 -32.97 9.49 39.79
C GLU A 188 -32.64 10.98 40.04
N ALA A 189 -31.40 11.40 39.86
CA ALA A 189 -31.04 12.81 39.93
C ALA A 189 -31.80 13.65 38.90
N VAL A 190 -32.07 13.13 37.72
CA VAL A 190 -32.89 13.80 36.68
C VAL A 190 -34.32 14.02 37.19
N LYS A 191 -34.91 13.00 37.83
CA LYS A 191 -36.24 13.12 38.44
C LYS A 191 -36.25 14.11 39.61
N GLN A 192 -35.20 14.09 40.44
CA GLN A 192 -35.02 15.03 41.53
C GLN A 192 -34.95 16.47 41.00
N LEU A 193 -34.09 16.75 40.02
CA LEU A 193 -33.96 18.09 39.39
C LEU A 193 -35.32 18.54 38.84
N SER A 194 -36.05 17.69 38.15
CA SER A 194 -37.42 18.01 37.66
C SER A 194 -38.40 18.37 38.74
N ARG A 195 -38.31 17.71 39.91
CA ARG A 195 -39.14 18.07 41.09
C ARG A 195 -38.77 19.43 41.64
N LEU A 196 -37.47 19.71 41.82
CA LEU A 196 -36.98 21.00 42.29
C LEU A 196 -37.39 22.15 41.36
N GLU A 197 -37.24 21.97 40.04
CA GLU A 197 -37.67 22.94 39.04
C GLU A 197 -39.16 23.25 39.06
N LYS A 198 -39.98 22.21 39.26
CA LYS A 198 -41.44 22.40 39.45
C LYS A 198 -41.74 23.17 40.73
N THR A 199 -41.08 22.86 41.82
CA THR A 199 -41.25 23.57 43.11
C THR A 199 -40.84 25.01 43.00
N ILE A 200 -39.66 25.32 42.40
CA ILE A 200 -39.19 26.66 42.11
C ILE A 200 -40.16 27.43 41.21
N SER A 201 -40.72 26.79 40.21
CA SER A 201 -41.67 27.39 39.28
C SER A 201 -43.04 27.71 39.96
N ARG A 202 -43.46 26.85 40.95
CA ARG A 202 -44.68 27.11 41.74
C ARG A 202 -44.45 28.26 42.72
N ALA A 203 -43.27 28.30 43.39
CA ALA A 203 -42.88 29.41 44.25
C ALA A 203 -42.90 30.73 43.52
N LYS A 204 -42.30 30.79 42.31
CA LYS A 204 -42.29 31.98 41.48
C LYS A 204 -43.69 32.47 41.08
N ARG A 205 -44.67 31.55 40.96
CA ARG A 205 -46.07 31.88 40.67
C ARG A 205 -46.93 32.14 41.91
N GLY A 206 -46.35 32.03 43.09
CA GLY A 206 -47.11 32.17 44.36
C GLY A 206 -48.13 31.06 44.61
N THR A 207 -47.91 29.87 44.06
CA THR A 207 -48.78 28.72 44.20
C THR A 207 -48.13 27.58 45.01
N LEU A 208 -47.12 27.89 45.80
CA LEU A 208 -46.47 26.97 46.72
C LEU A 208 -47.39 26.71 47.94
N GLY A 209 -47.47 25.46 48.42
CA GLY A 209 -48.23 25.13 49.62
C GLY A 209 -47.52 25.63 50.89
N ASP A 210 -48.31 25.86 51.98
CA ASP A 210 -47.74 26.39 53.22
C ASP A 210 -46.69 25.49 53.90
N ASP A 211 -46.68 24.19 53.59
CA ASP A 211 -45.73 23.21 54.11
C ASP A 211 -44.59 22.90 53.11
N GLU A 212 -44.49 23.55 51.93
CA GLU A 212 -43.46 23.32 50.96
C GLU A 212 -42.38 24.40 51.02
N GLU A 213 -41.12 23.98 51.22
CA GLU A 213 -39.97 24.87 51.21
C GLU A 213 -39.44 25.12 49.78
N VAL A 214 -38.97 26.34 49.53
CA VAL A 214 -38.27 26.68 48.28
C VAL A 214 -36.88 26.08 48.36
N PRO A 215 -36.47 25.27 47.36
CA PRO A 215 -35.13 24.70 47.31
C PRO A 215 -34.06 25.81 47.34
N THR A 216 -32.98 25.56 48.06
CA THR A 216 -31.81 26.43 48.06
C THR A 216 -31.09 26.38 46.72
N GLN A 217 -30.30 27.41 46.46
CA GLN A 217 -29.47 27.46 45.22
C GLN A 217 -28.47 26.29 45.21
N ASP A 218 -27.88 25.96 46.36
CA ASP A 218 -26.90 24.87 46.46
C ASP A 218 -27.53 23.51 46.15
N GLU A 219 -28.73 23.25 46.67
CA GLU A 219 -29.50 22.00 46.39
C GLU A 219 -29.84 21.91 44.91
N TYR A 220 -30.22 23.02 44.27
CA TYR A 220 -30.52 23.05 42.86
C TYR A 220 -29.25 22.80 42.03
N ASP A 221 -28.11 23.46 42.35
CA ASP A 221 -26.86 23.33 41.62
C ASP A 221 -26.26 21.91 41.77
N GLU A 222 -26.34 21.30 42.95
CA GLU A 222 -25.95 19.90 43.16
C GLU A 222 -26.80 18.90 42.36
N ALA A 223 -28.10 19.10 42.41
CA ALA A 223 -29.03 18.24 41.64
C ALA A 223 -28.79 18.40 40.11
N ARG A 224 -28.55 19.61 39.68
CA ARG A 224 -28.25 19.92 38.26
C ARG A 224 -26.95 19.29 37.80
N GLU A 225 -25.89 19.33 38.63
CA GLU A 225 -24.62 18.69 38.33
C GLU A 225 -24.77 17.16 38.22
N LYS A 226 -25.48 16.52 39.13
CA LYS A 226 -25.78 15.08 39.11
C LYS A 226 -26.67 14.65 37.94
N ALA A 227 -27.61 15.51 37.55
CA ALA A 227 -28.51 15.32 36.41
C ALA A 227 -27.94 15.78 35.07
N THR A 228 -26.62 16.06 35.01
CA THR A 228 -25.97 16.47 33.75
C THR A 228 -25.81 15.27 32.84
N PRO A 229 -26.21 15.37 31.54
CA PRO A 229 -26.00 14.29 30.58
C PRO A 229 -24.55 13.91 30.41
N GLU A 230 -24.31 12.67 30.02
CA GLU A 230 -23.01 12.15 29.63
C GLU A 230 -23.01 11.70 28.17
N VAL A 231 -21.80 11.47 27.61
CA VAL A 231 -21.62 10.92 26.28
C VAL A 231 -20.96 9.56 26.41
N PRO A 232 -21.72 8.46 26.27
CA PRO A 232 -21.15 7.11 26.21
C PRO A 232 -20.20 6.96 25.01
N ALA A 233 -19.10 6.24 25.19
CA ALA A 233 -18.11 6.03 24.14
C ALA A 233 -18.70 5.36 22.89
N GLY A 234 -19.71 4.51 23.07
CA GLY A 234 -20.37 3.80 21.95
C GLY A 234 -21.38 4.63 21.17
N GLU A 235 -21.71 5.85 21.62
CA GLU A 235 -22.74 6.68 20.99
C GLU A 235 -22.18 7.80 20.12
N ILE A 236 -20.84 7.95 20.07
CA ILE A 236 -20.18 8.95 19.23
C ILE A 236 -19.12 8.29 18.37
N LEU A 237 -19.13 8.63 17.09
CA LEU A 237 -18.21 8.11 16.09
C LEU A 237 -17.37 9.25 15.52
N TYR A 238 -16.10 9.32 15.92
CA TYR A 238 -15.21 10.36 15.41
C TYR A 238 -14.60 9.98 14.06
N LEU A 239 -14.78 10.86 13.09
CA LEU A 239 -14.17 10.81 11.75
C LEU A 239 -13.17 11.95 11.59
N LYS A 240 -12.01 11.70 11.00
CA LYS A 240 -10.97 12.73 10.79
C LYS A 240 -11.47 13.93 9.98
N ARG A 241 -12.40 13.70 9.05
CA ARG A 241 -13.00 14.73 8.21
C ARG A 241 -14.47 14.43 7.97
N THR A 242 -15.29 15.46 8.02
CA THR A 242 -16.66 15.47 7.58
C THR A 242 -16.88 16.62 6.58
N PRO A 243 -17.76 16.48 5.59
CA PRO A 243 -18.57 15.28 5.31
C PRO A 243 -17.75 14.12 4.77
N ALA A 244 -18.19 12.88 5.04
CA ALA A 244 -17.56 11.64 4.59
C ALA A 244 -18.53 10.81 3.77
N THR A 245 -18.01 9.94 2.90
CA THR A 245 -18.78 8.94 2.16
C THR A 245 -18.65 7.59 2.84
N LEU A 246 -19.71 6.85 2.97
CA LEU A 246 -19.72 5.47 3.46
C LEU A 246 -19.21 4.55 2.34
N SER A 247 -17.91 4.25 2.34
CA SER A 247 -17.29 3.38 1.33
C SER A 247 -17.72 1.93 1.51
N THR A 248 -17.96 1.51 2.75
CA THR A 248 -18.56 0.22 3.10
C THR A 248 -19.55 0.45 4.24
N MET A 249 -20.75 -0.10 4.11
CA MET A 249 -21.77 -0.14 5.13
C MET A 249 -22.34 -1.56 5.17
N ASN A 250 -21.75 -2.41 5.99
CA ASN A 250 -22.11 -3.82 6.12
C ASN A 250 -22.64 -4.12 7.54
N LEU A 251 -23.52 -3.24 8.01
CA LEU A 251 -24.29 -3.46 9.24
C LEU A 251 -25.68 -3.95 8.86
N SER A 252 -26.21 -4.92 9.62
CA SER A 252 -27.56 -5.44 9.43
C SER A 252 -28.32 -5.41 10.73
N VAL A 253 -29.59 -5.03 10.67
CA VAL A 253 -30.46 -5.04 11.84
C VAL A 253 -30.58 -6.47 12.40
N GLY A 254 -30.43 -6.61 13.70
CA GLY A 254 -30.50 -7.88 14.42
C GLY A 254 -29.17 -8.60 14.64
N GLN A 255 -28.06 -8.10 14.08
CA GLN A 255 -26.72 -8.66 14.32
C GLN A 255 -25.89 -7.80 15.29
N SER A 256 -24.80 -8.37 15.80
CA SER A 256 -23.83 -7.64 16.61
C SER A 256 -23.13 -6.57 15.76
N PRO A 257 -22.92 -5.34 16.25
CA PRO A 257 -22.18 -4.30 15.51
C PRO A 257 -20.71 -4.67 15.23
N GLN A 258 -20.11 -5.61 16.00
CA GLN A 258 -18.76 -6.11 15.77
C GLN A 258 -18.67 -7.04 14.55
N GLU A 259 -19.77 -7.69 14.16
CA GLU A 259 -19.83 -8.54 12.96
C GLU A 259 -19.96 -7.72 11.68
N GLY A 260 -20.36 -6.46 11.79
CA GLY A 260 -20.51 -5.54 10.68
C GLY A 260 -19.26 -4.72 10.44
N GLN A 261 -19.16 -4.18 9.24
CA GLN A 261 -18.08 -3.28 8.85
C GLN A 261 -18.63 -1.93 8.40
N LEU A 262 -18.06 -0.87 8.94
CA LEU A 262 -18.27 0.49 8.50
C LEU A 262 -16.91 1.05 8.04
N VAL A 263 -16.82 1.48 6.78
CA VAL A 263 -15.66 2.19 6.26
C VAL A 263 -16.13 3.53 5.74
N THR A 264 -15.50 4.59 6.17
CA THR A 264 -15.76 5.94 5.68
C THR A 264 -14.55 6.49 4.94
N SER A 265 -14.80 7.26 3.90
CA SER A 265 -13.76 7.94 3.15
C SER A 265 -14.12 9.42 2.95
N SER A 266 -13.11 10.30 2.99
CA SER A 266 -13.28 11.74 2.82
C SER A 266 -12.02 12.40 2.27
N GLY A 267 -12.12 13.67 1.91
CA GLY A 267 -11.02 14.43 1.32
C GLY A 267 -10.91 14.24 -0.19
N LYS A 268 -9.78 14.63 -0.74
CA LYS A 268 -9.46 14.50 -2.17
C LYS A 268 -8.99 13.08 -2.51
N ASP A 269 -8.98 12.77 -3.80
CA ASP A 269 -8.33 11.55 -4.27
C ASP A 269 -6.82 11.68 -4.07
N VAL A 270 -6.21 10.61 -3.63
CA VAL A 270 -4.76 10.45 -3.46
C VAL A 270 -4.36 9.06 -3.96
N LEU A 271 -3.10 8.89 -4.26
CA LEU A 271 -2.57 7.58 -4.56
C LEU A 271 -1.99 6.98 -3.26
N SER A 272 -2.47 5.83 -2.85
CA SER A 272 -1.91 5.06 -1.75
C SER A 272 -1.04 3.95 -2.34
N CYS A 273 0.24 3.97 -2.01
CA CYS A 273 1.23 3.04 -2.51
C CYS A 273 1.74 2.18 -1.36
N THR A 274 1.73 0.87 -1.54
CA THR A 274 2.30 -0.08 -0.60
C THR A 274 3.73 -0.41 -1.03
N ILE A 275 4.68 -0.27 -0.12
CA ILE A 275 6.09 -0.62 -0.30
C ILE A 275 6.50 -1.68 0.72
N ASN A 276 7.62 -2.37 0.46
CA ASN A 276 8.23 -3.24 1.46
C ASN A 276 8.77 -2.39 2.62
N ALA A 277 8.53 -2.81 3.85
CA ALA A 277 8.97 -2.08 5.04
C ALA A 277 10.49 -1.94 5.15
N THR A 278 11.26 -2.84 4.54
CA THR A 278 12.73 -2.75 4.50
C THR A 278 13.23 -1.58 3.67
N GLU A 279 12.42 -1.09 2.73
CA GLU A 279 12.73 0.05 1.85
C GLU A 279 12.23 1.39 2.43
N LEU A 280 11.48 1.33 3.53
CA LEU A 280 10.92 2.50 4.21
C LEU A 280 11.95 3.58 4.56
N PRO A 281 13.17 3.25 5.05
CA PRO A 281 14.17 4.26 5.39
C PRO A 281 14.62 5.13 4.20
N ASP A 282 14.46 4.63 2.98
CA ASP A 282 14.87 5.30 1.74
C ASP A 282 13.78 6.23 1.20
N VAL A 283 12.53 6.08 1.65
CA VAL A 283 11.39 6.85 1.15
C VAL A 283 11.10 8.05 2.03
N SER A 284 11.03 9.23 1.43
CA SER A 284 10.80 10.50 2.11
C SER A 284 9.85 11.42 1.34
N GLN A 285 9.29 12.41 2.06
CA GLN A 285 8.40 13.40 1.46
C GLN A 285 9.09 14.20 0.34
N GLY A 286 8.36 14.42 -0.74
CA GLY A 286 8.81 15.21 -1.89
C GLY A 286 9.46 14.40 -3.01
N GLN A 287 9.79 13.12 -2.80
CA GLN A 287 10.32 12.23 -3.82
C GLN A 287 9.31 12.03 -4.95
N ARG A 288 9.82 11.87 -6.18
CA ARG A 288 9.00 11.69 -7.38
C ARG A 288 8.47 10.26 -7.49
N VAL A 289 7.27 10.12 -8.05
CA VAL A 289 6.62 8.84 -8.26
C VAL A 289 6.26 8.68 -9.74
N PHE A 290 6.66 7.57 -10.32
CA PHE A 290 6.42 7.20 -11.72
C PHE A 290 5.46 6.03 -11.81
N LEU A 291 4.42 6.16 -12.62
CA LEU A 291 3.43 5.11 -12.87
C LEU A 291 3.82 4.33 -14.13
N ASP A 292 3.92 3.01 -14.02
CA ASP A 292 4.43 2.17 -15.12
C ASP A 292 3.47 2.04 -16.32
N SER A 293 2.19 2.35 -16.15
CA SER A 293 1.17 2.17 -17.21
C SER A 293 0.61 3.46 -17.79
N SER A 294 1.02 4.63 -17.30
CA SER A 294 0.52 5.90 -17.80
C SER A 294 1.52 6.56 -18.75
N SER A 295 1.06 6.90 -19.94
CA SER A 295 1.76 7.81 -20.87
C SER A 295 1.77 9.27 -20.38
N THR A 296 1.20 9.54 -19.22
CA THR A 296 1.07 10.86 -18.63
C THR A 296 2.20 11.04 -17.64
N SER A 297 3.19 11.85 -17.99
CA SER A 297 4.23 12.32 -17.05
C SER A 297 3.62 13.37 -16.13
N GLU A 298 2.76 12.96 -15.19
CA GLU A 298 2.30 13.83 -14.13
C GLU A 298 3.40 13.93 -13.07
N ASP A 299 3.66 15.14 -12.55
CA ASP A 299 4.63 15.38 -11.47
C ASP A 299 4.05 14.92 -10.14
N LEU A 300 4.02 13.59 -9.95
CA LEU A 300 3.54 12.95 -8.72
C LEU A 300 4.64 12.95 -7.67
N LYS A 301 4.30 13.35 -6.43
CA LYS A 301 5.26 13.41 -5.31
C LYS A 301 4.70 12.76 -4.07
N VAL A 302 5.59 12.12 -3.32
CA VAL A 302 5.28 11.60 -1.99
C VAL A 302 4.84 12.75 -1.09
N LYS A 303 3.64 12.66 -0.54
CA LYS A 303 3.07 13.63 0.42
C LYS A 303 3.42 13.29 1.85
N ARG A 304 3.27 12.01 2.22
CA ARG A 304 3.61 11.49 3.54
C ARG A 304 3.84 9.99 3.48
N VAL A 305 4.47 9.48 4.50
CA VAL A 305 4.68 8.05 4.71
C VAL A 305 3.94 7.65 5.98
N ASP A 306 2.99 6.74 5.87
CA ASP A 306 2.21 6.20 6.98
C ASP A 306 2.68 4.77 7.26
N VAL A 307 3.26 4.54 8.43
CA VAL A 307 3.65 3.19 8.86
C VAL A 307 2.43 2.54 9.52
N THR A 308 1.83 1.59 8.84
CA THR A 308 0.73 0.81 9.40
C THR A 308 1.27 -0.54 9.85
N THR A 309 1.29 -0.76 11.15
CA THR A 309 1.52 -2.10 11.72
C THR A 309 0.20 -2.85 11.60
N GLU A 310 0.02 -3.65 10.58
CA GLU A 310 -1.09 -4.60 10.53
C GLU A 310 -0.78 -5.71 11.54
N GLN A 311 -1.43 -5.66 12.69
CA GLN A 311 -1.49 -6.81 13.58
C GLN A 311 -2.36 -7.88 12.88
N LYS A 312 -1.73 -8.85 12.26
CA LYS A 312 -2.38 -10.13 11.98
C LYS A 312 -2.65 -10.79 13.33
N THR A 313 -3.90 -10.75 13.77
CA THR A 313 -4.40 -11.59 14.84
C THR A 313 -4.55 -13.00 14.27
N ASP A 314 -3.48 -13.79 14.32
CA ASP A 314 -3.60 -15.23 14.16
C ASP A 314 -4.24 -15.77 15.45
N GLU A 315 -5.51 -16.19 15.34
CA GLU A 315 -6.34 -16.72 16.45
C GLU A 315 -5.84 -18.05 17.06
N ASN A 316 -4.59 -18.47 16.81
CA ASN A 316 -4.10 -19.79 17.21
C ASN A 316 -2.72 -19.82 17.91
N SER A 317 -2.28 -18.73 18.54
CA SER A 317 -1.02 -18.74 19.31
C SER A 317 -1.26 -18.45 20.79
N GLU A 318 -1.64 -19.46 21.55
CA GLU A 318 -1.79 -19.39 23.02
C GLU A 318 -0.47 -19.46 23.78
N ASN A 319 0.71 -19.13 23.33
CA ASN A 319 1.93 -19.16 24.18
C ASN A 319 3.22 -18.60 23.55
N GLU A 320 3.19 -17.50 22.79
CA GLU A 320 4.42 -16.79 22.46
C GLU A 320 4.38 -15.35 22.95
N GLU A 321 5.45 -14.93 23.66
CA GLU A 321 5.64 -13.51 24.02
C GLU A 321 5.64 -12.68 22.74
N PRO A 322 4.92 -11.53 22.68
CA PRO A 322 4.88 -10.71 21.49
C PRO A 322 6.26 -10.16 21.19
N GLN A 323 6.94 -10.77 20.21
CA GLN A 323 8.09 -10.14 19.58
C GLN A 323 7.60 -8.94 18.77
N PRO A 324 8.30 -7.82 18.75
CA PRO A 324 7.98 -6.70 17.87
C PRO A 324 8.19 -7.15 16.42
N GLU A 325 7.13 -7.60 15.77
CA GLU A 325 7.15 -7.88 14.34
C GLU A 325 7.38 -6.56 13.60
N ASN A 326 8.46 -6.50 12.84
CA ASN A 326 8.65 -5.44 11.86
C ASN A 326 7.48 -5.52 10.88
N PRO A 327 6.79 -4.42 10.60
CA PRO A 327 5.73 -4.43 9.61
C PRO A 327 6.29 -4.87 8.25
N ASP A 328 5.69 -5.87 7.61
CA ASP A 328 6.13 -6.37 6.30
C ASP A 328 5.92 -5.31 5.19
N SER A 329 5.04 -4.33 5.42
CA SER A 329 4.69 -3.30 4.46
C SER A 329 4.48 -1.92 5.11
N ALA A 330 4.68 -0.87 4.32
CA ALA A 330 4.38 0.50 4.69
C ALA A 330 3.56 1.18 3.58
N HIS A 331 2.74 2.16 3.98
CA HIS A 331 1.91 2.91 3.05
C HIS A 331 2.50 4.30 2.80
N VAL A 332 2.66 4.62 1.52
CA VAL A 332 3.13 5.93 1.05
C VAL A 332 1.97 6.65 0.38
N ILE A 333 1.62 7.82 0.87
CA ILE A 333 0.57 8.65 0.28
C ILE A 333 1.21 9.64 -0.70
N VAL A 334 0.73 9.58 -1.94
CA VAL A 334 1.18 10.42 -3.04
C VAL A 334 0.11 11.44 -3.38
N GLU A 335 0.50 12.69 -3.54
CA GLU A 335 -0.42 13.75 -3.93
C GLU A 335 -0.77 13.65 -5.40
N THR A 336 -2.07 13.70 -5.71
CA THR A 336 -2.57 13.66 -7.08
C THR A 336 -3.08 15.04 -7.52
N PRO A 337 -2.94 15.41 -8.79
CA PRO A 337 -3.54 16.62 -9.34
C PRO A 337 -5.07 16.51 -9.34
N ALA A 338 -5.76 17.67 -9.41
CA ALA A 338 -7.22 17.76 -9.29
C ALA A 338 -8.01 16.97 -10.36
N LYS A 339 -7.38 16.64 -11.49
CA LYS A 339 -7.96 15.87 -12.60
C LYS A 339 -7.24 14.54 -12.81
N PHE A 340 -6.79 13.90 -11.73
CA PHE A 340 -6.14 12.62 -11.80
C PHE A 340 -7.15 11.52 -12.14
N SER A 341 -6.83 10.68 -13.13
CA SER A 341 -7.64 9.51 -13.45
C SER A 341 -7.36 8.39 -12.43
N PRO A 342 -8.40 7.65 -11.96
CA PRO A 342 -8.19 6.54 -11.06
C PRO A 342 -7.13 5.56 -11.59
N TYR A 343 -6.20 5.18 -10.75
CA TYR A 343 -5.09 4.30 -11.07
C TYR A 343 -5.03 3.12 -10.10
N THR A 344 -4.71 1.95 -10.61
CA THR A 344 -4.35 0.78 -9.81
C THR A 344 -3.29 0.00 -10.58
N GLY A 345 -2.13 -0.19 -9.97
CA GLY A 345 -1.03 -0.91 -10.60
C GLY A 345 0.35 -0.54 -10.02
N PRO A 346 1.42 -1.08 -10.63
CA PRO A 346 2.78 -0.85 -10.18
C PRO A 346 3.25 0.59 -10.44
N ALA A 347 4.06 1.07 -9.52
CA ALA A 347 4.71 2.38 -9.59
C ALA A 347 6.14 2.29 -9.05
N ARG A 348 6.94 3.31 -9.32
CA ARG A 348 8.31 3.43 -8.83
C ARG A 348 8.49 4.78 -8.14
N ILE A 349 9.06 4.75 -6.94
CA ILE A 349 9.40 5.94 -6.15
C ILE A 349 10.89 6.19 -6.33
N GLU A 350 11.27 7.35 -6.84
CA GLU A 350 12.66 7.74 -7.00
C GLU A 350 13.24 8.17 -5.66
N VAL A 351 14.14 7.36 -5.12
CA VAL A 351 14.73 7.59 -3.80
C VAL A 351 16.09 8.28 -3.88
N GLU A 352 16.81 8.09 -4.97
CA GLU A 352 18.09 8.73 -5.21
C GLU A 352 18.26 9.03 -6.71
N GLU A 353 18.63 10.26 -7.04
CA GLU A 353 18.87 10.71 -8.43
C GLU A 353 20.36 10.88 -8.64
N GLY A 354 20.93 10.17 -9.62
CA GLY A 354 22.30 10.33 -10.07
C GLY A 354 22.52 11.61 -10.88
N PRO A 355 23.75 11.85 -11.38
CA PRO A 355 24.05 13.02 -12.20
C PRO A 355 23.17 13.06 -13.45
N ARG A 356 22.69 14.25 -13.80
CA ARG A 356 21.85 14.46 -14.97
C ARG A 356 22.69 14.52 -16.25
N ASP A 357 22.07 14.17 -17.37
CA ASP A 357 22.69 14.28 -18.71
C ASP A 357 24.00 13.49 -18.85
N THR A 358 24.17 12.40 -18.12
CA THR A 358 25.37 11.53 -18.20
C THR A 358 25.18 10.44 -19.24
N LEU A 359 26.29 9.88 -19.74
CA LEU A 359 26.25 8.68 -20.58
C LEU A 359 25.80 7.48 -19.70
N THR A 360 24.87 6.72 -20.20
CA THR A 360 24.31 5.55 -19.49
C THR A 360 24.53 4.28 -20.29
N VAL A 361 24.91 3.23 -19.59
CA VAL A 361 25.13 1.90 -20.16
C VAL A 361 24.49 0.86 -19.24
N PRO A 362 24.05 -0.30 -19.75
CA PRO A 362 23.66 -1.40 -18.87
C PRO A 362 24.82 -1.77 -17.94
N SER A 363 24.55 -2.03 -16.65
CA SER A 363 25.60 -2.44 -15.69
C SER A 363 26.36 -3.69 -16.16
N THR A 364 25.70 -4.58 -16.92
CA THR A 364 26.31 -5.76 -17.52
C THR A 364 27.31 -5.46 -18.64
N ALA A 365 27.35 -4.23 -19.16
CA ALA A 365 28.36 -3.79 -20.13
C ALA A 365 29.64 -3.29 -19.45
N VAL A 366 29.56 -2.90 -18.17
CA VAL A 366 30.71 -2.41 -17.40
C VAL A 366 31.56 -3.59 -16.93
N ARG A 367 32.85 -3.55 -17.25
CA ARG A 367 33.81 -4.60 -16.88
C ARG A 367 34.92 -4.00 -16.03
N THR A 368 35.47 -4.79 -15.14
CA THR A 368 36.58 -4.40 -14.29
C THR A 368 37.82 -5.21 -14.67
N ASP A 369 38.93 -4.58 -14.82
CA ASP A 369 40.20 -5.26 -15.09
C ASP A 369 40.89 -5.72 -13.79
N GLN A 370 42.02 -6.40 -13.91
CA GLN A 370 42.78 -6.93 -12.75
C GLN A 370 43.31 -5.82 -11.83
N ASN A 371 43.38 -4.58 -12.30
CA ASN A 371 43.84 -3.44 -11.52
C ASN A 371 42.70 -2.65 -10.88
N GLY A 372 41.44 -3.11 -11.05
CA GLY A 372 40.26 -2.42 -10.55
C GLY A 372 39.75 -1.28 -11.44
N SER A 373 40.33 -1.08 -12.63
CA SER A 373 39.86 -0.05 -13.56
C SER A 373 38.66 -0.52 -14.36
N THR A 374 37.64 0.31 -14.44
CA THR A 374 36.40 0.01 -15.18
C THR A 374 36.49 0.41 -16.65
N TYR A 375 35.88 -0.38 -17.53
CA TYR A 375 35.84 -0.16 -18.95
C TYR A 375 34.62 -0.79 -19.61
N VAL A 376 34.29 -0.32 -20.81
CA VAL A 376 33.30 -0.94 -21.70
C VAL A 376 33.98 -1.37 -22.99
N ASN A 377 33.44 -2.41 -23.64
CA ASN A 377 33.87 -2.79 -24.99
C ASN A 377 32.90 -2.21 -26.00
N VAL A 378 33.37 -1.39 -26.91
CA VAL A 378 32.59 -0.83 -28.01
C VAL A 378 32.83 -1.64 -29.29
N GLN A 379 31.75 -2.11 -29.90
CA GLN A 379 31.75 -2.95 -31.10
C GLN A 379 31.29 -2.14 -32.31
N THR A 380 32.25 -1.64 -33.09
CA THR A 380 31.94 -0.98 -34.38
C THR A 380 31.75 -2.02 -35.49
N PRO A 381 30.73 -1.91 -36.34
CA PRO A 381 30.54 -2.86 -37.45
C PRO A 381 31.75 -3.00 -38.32
N GLY A 382 32.23 -4.24 -38.51
CA GLY A 382 33.43 -4.54 -39.35
C GLY A 382 34.77 -4.32 -38.66
N GLN A 383 34.80 -3.93 -37.41
CA GLN A 383 36.04 -3.77 -36.62
C GLN A 383 36.03 -4.71 -35.41
N LYS A 384 37.20 -4.98 -34.83
CA LYS A 384 37.31 -5.67 -33.56
C LYS A 384 36.83 -4.76 -32.42
N ALA A 385 36.12 -5.32 -31.46
CA ALA A 385 35.76 -4.60 -30.26
C ALA A 385 36.97 -3.91 -29.63
N HIS A 386 36.85 -2.67 -29.28
CA HIS A 386 37.91 -1.91 -28.60
C HIS A 386 37.44 -1.47 -27.21
N ARG A 387 38.42 -1.42 -26.31
CA ARG A 387 38.15 -1.08 -24.91
C ARG A 387 38.21 0.42 -24.71
N ILE A 388 37.21 0.99 -24.06
CA ILE A 388 37.16 2.37 -23.59
C ILE A 388 37.12 2.38 -22.07
N SER A 389 38.07 3.07 -21.45
CA SER A 389 38.03 3.25 -19.96
C SER A 389 36.91 4.20 -19.58
N VAL A 390 36.13 3.81 -18.58
CA VAL A 390 35.02 4.59 -18.06
C VAL A 390 35.13 4.72 -16.54
N THR A 391 34.62 5.81 -16.00
CA THR A 391 34.43 5.99 -14.56
C THR A 391 32.93 5.87 -14.26
N VAL A 392 32.53 4.89 -13.46
CA VAL A 392 31.14 4.78 -12.98
C VAL A 392 30.93 5.83 -11.89
N VAL A 393 30.02 6.76 -12.15
CA VAL A 393 29.69 7.87 -11.23
C VAL A 393 28.41 7.58 -10.42
N PHE A 394 27.53 6.75 -10.96
CA PHE A 394 26.33 6.28 -10.27
C PHE A 394 25.86 4.97 -10.93
N GLU A 395 25.30 4.06 -10.11
CA GLU A 395 24.76 2.80 -10.61
C GLU A 395 23.50 2.44 -9.84
N ALA A 396 22.42 2.17 -10.55
CA ALA A 396 21.16 1.73 -9.96
C ALA A 396 20.31 0.99 -11.00
N ASP A 397 19.45 0.12 -10.55
CA ASP A 397 18.42 -0.59 -11.33
C ASP A 397 18.96 -1.24 -12.62
N GLY A 398 20.21 -1.75 -12.57
CA GLY A 398 20.86 -2.41 -13.70
C GLY A 398 21.43 -1.47 -14.76
N VAL A 399 21.48 -0.17 -14.51
CA VAL A 399 22.06 0.87 -15.40
C VAL A 399 23.16 1.61 -14.66
N ALA A 400 24.27 1.83 -15.34
CA ALA A 400 25.39 2.61 -14.84
C ALA A 400 25.52 3.95 -15.60
N ALA A 401 25.58 5.04 -14.85
CA ALA A 401 26.00 6.34 -15.35
C ALA A 401 27.51 6.41 -15.38
N VAL A 402 28.11 6.71 -16.55
CA VAL A 402 29.54 6.66 -16.77
C VAL A 402 30.07 7.96 -17.35
N GLU A 403 31.27 8.30 -16.96
CA GLU A 403 32.07 9.35 -17.57
C GLU A 403 33.22 8.74 -18.36
N ALA A 404 33.41 9.18 -19.61
CA ALA A 404 34.52 8.78 -20.46
C ALA A 404 34.82 9.87 -21.48
N LYS A 405 36.08 9.95 -21.95
CA LYS A 405 36.50 10.94 -22.96
C LYS A 405 36.16 10.52 -24.39
N ASP A 406 36.22 9.20 -24.65
CA ASP A 406 36.15 8.64 -25.99
C ASP A 406 34.88 7.80 -26.21
N LEU A 407 33.91 7.88 -25.32
CA LEU A 407 32.60 7.22 -25.42
C LEU A 407 31.53 8.27 -25.77
N HIS A 408 30.69 7.95 -26.74
CA HIS A 408 29.68 8.87 -27.25
C HIS A 408 28.28 8.22 -27.21
N GLU A 409 27.27 9.05 -27.20
CA GLU A 409 25.88 8.61 -27.35
C GLU A 409 25.72 7.87 -28.69
N GLY A 410 25.07 6.72 -28.66
CA GLY A 410 24.88 5.84 -29.82
C GLY A 410 25.99 4.79 -30.05
N ASP A 411 27.10 4.84 -29.30
CA ASP A 411 28.14 3.83 -29.41
C ASP A 411 27.62 2.44 -28.97
N PRO A 412 27.81 1.38 -29.77
CA PRO A 412 27.32 0.05 -29.44
C PRO A 412 28.24 -0.65 -28.41
N VAL A 413 27.84 -0.76 -27.18
CA VAL A 413 28.57 -1.46 -26.10
C VAL A 413 28.16 -2.91 -25.99
N GLU A 414 29.14 -3.80 -25.78
CA GLU A 414 28.90 -5.23 -25.55
C GLU A 414 28.33 -5.48 -24.17
N ILE A 415 27.24 -6.25 -24.12
CA ILE A 415 26.72 -6.81 -22.84
C ILE A 415 27.13 -8.28 -22.70
N THR A 416 27.38 -8.68 -21.46
CA THR A 416 27.65 -10.10 -21.12
C THR A 416 26.33 -10.75 -20.71
N GLN A 417 26.02 -11.93 -21.27
CA GLN A 417 24.94 -12.79 -20.78
C GLN A 417 25.39 -13.56 -19.55
#